data_58ad397041364889424f3a06fc1832ca
#
_entry.id   58ad397041364889424f3a06fc1832ca
#
_cell.length_a   1.000
_cell.length_b   1.000
_cell.length_c   1.000
_cell.angle_alpha   90.00
_cell.angle_beta   90.00
_cell.angle_gamma   90.00
#
_symmetry.space_group_name_H-M   'P 1'
#
loop_
_entity.id
_entity.type
_entity.pdbx_description
1 polymer ?
#
loop_
_entity_poly.entity_id
_entity_poly.type
_entity_poly.pdbx_seq_one_letter_code
_entity_poly.pdbx_strand_id
1 'polypeptide(L)'
;MKRLSIILFLGLIALGFQRCDTAPAPEVAYITVDTLLVNATGAQGTSSSKLNTLWVEQNGAQIGAFIPPCEIPVLAGEKQEIRIIPGISINGSYTQRNQYEMLKAKNFTWDLEPYSKRSLSNVQKTFTYNDNFTIRIVEDFDGVGLSFNRAPQSDTTLQIVDDAEGSYQHPGETPNSSGKITMLPKTLAEFRTPEAFELPKAGANVWLEVNYKTEVPLTFGVIANELLQSLQAPVVTLFPNDHWNKVYLNLVTEVSGYPNAGDYNLFFGAINSTDDTATVFIDNIKLLY
;
A
#
# COMPACT_ATOMS: atom_id res chain seq x y z
N MET A 1 -62.53 -45.73 -11.21
CA MET A 1 -61.05 -45.54 -11.36
C MET A 1 -60.68 -44.13 -11.83
N LYS A 2 -61.27 -43.55 -12.86
CA LYS A 2 -60.89 -42.18 -13.34
C LYS A 2 -61.05 -41.06 -12.29
N ARG A 3 -62.05 -41.10 -11.44
CA ARG A 3 -62.32 -40.07 -10.41
C ARG A 3 -61.27 -40.15 -9.26
N LEU A 4 -60.79 -41.34 -8.92
CA LEU A 4 -59.80 -41.55 -7.89
C LEU A 4 -58.40 -41.03 -8.34
N SER A 5 -58.07 -41.20 -9.65
CA SER A 5 -56.84 -40.68 -10.25
C SER A 5 -56.80 -39.14 -10.29
N ILE A 6 -57.96 -38.49 -10.52
CA ILE A 6 -58.03 -37.02 -10.55
C ILE A 6 -57.83 -36.44 -9.14
N ILE A 7 -58.41 -37.07 -8.11
CA ILE A 7 -58.22 -36.64 -6.70
C ILE A 7 -56.77 -36.82 -6.25
N LEU A 8 -56.13 -37.93 -6.64
CA LEU A 8 -54.74 -38.19 -6.34
C LEU A 8 -53.80 -37.17 -7.03
N PHE A 9 -54.12 -36.79 -8.28
CA PHE A 9 -53.35 -35.79 -9.04
C PHE A 9 -53.53 -34.38 -8.50
N LEU A 10 -54.72 -34.00 -8.06
CA LEU A 10 -54.94 -32.72 -7.37
C LEU A 10 -54.26 -32.65 -6.01
N GLY A 11 -54.22 -33.76 -5.26
CA GLY A 11 -53.50 -33.85 -3.99
C GLY A 11 -51.96 -33.70 -4.16
N LEU A 12 -51.39 -34.26 -5.25
CA LEU A 12 -49.97 -34.12 -5.55
C LEU A 12 -49.61 -32.66 -5.94
N ILE A 13 -50.51 -31.96 -6.66
CA ILE A 13 -50.30 -30.55 -7.02
C ILE A 13 -50.36 -29.64 -5.77
N ALA A 14 -51.26 -29.94 -4.82
CA ALA A 14 -51.39 -29.19 -3.58
C ALA A 14 -50.15 -29.30 -2.67
N LEU A 15 -49.42 -30.43 -2.71
CA LEU A 15 -48.15 -30.64 -1.98
C LEU A 15 -46.98 -29.92 -2.60
N GLY A 16 -47.07 -29.51 -3.89
CA GLY A 16 -45.98 -28.77 -4.60
C GLY A 16 -45.90 -27.28 -4.23
N PHE A 17 -46.93 -26.71 -3.60
CA PHE A 17 -46.92 -25.33 -3.10
C PHE A 17 -46.43 -25.23 -1.64
N GLN A 18 -45.45 -26.00 -1.25
CA GLN A 18 -44.69 -25.69 -0.04
C GLN A 18 -44.03 -24.31 -0.28
N ARG A 19 -44.59 -23.29 0.36
CA ARG A 19 -43.95 -21.98 0.44
C ARG A 19 -42.48 -22.18 0.84
N CYS A 20 -41.56 -21.78 -0.02
CA CYS A 20 -40.27 -21.37 0.47
C CYS A 20 -40.56 -20.28 1.50
N ASP A 21 -40.41 -20.57 2.76
CA ASP A 21 -40.37 -19.58 3.81
C ASP A 21 -39.11 -18.74 3.52
N THR A 22 -39.31 -17.65 2.76
CA THR A 22 -38.26 -16.70 2.54
C THR A 22 -37.99 -16.08 3.90
N ALA A 23 -36.86 -16.48 4.50
CA ALA A 23 -36.36 -15.80 5.68
C ALA A 23 -36.41 -14.27 5.40
N PRO A 24 -36.82 -13.45 6.38
CA PRO A 24 -36.86 -12.01 6.18
C PRO A 24 -35.50 -11.53 5.69
N ALA A 25 -35.48 -10.61 4.74
CA ALA A 25 -34.25 -10.06 4.22
C ALA A 25 -33.41 -9.52 5.41
N PRO A 26 -32.11 -9.84 5.47
CA PRO A 26 -31.27 -9.37 6.55
C PRO A 26 -31.24 -7.84 6.58
N GLU A 27 -31.42 -7.29 7.76
CA GLU A 27 -31.34 -5.83 7.95
C GLU A 27 -29.89 -5.37 7.91
N VAL A 28 -29.66 -4.16 7.40
CA VAL A 28 -28.34 -3.59 7.20
C VAL A 28 -28.08 -2.42 8.14
N ALA A 29 -26.86 -2.26 8.55
CA ALA A 29 -26.28 -1.06 9.15
C ALA A 29 -25.14 -0.56 8.26
N TYR A 30 -24.58 0.60 8.55
CA TYR A 30 -23.51 1.19 7.75
C TYR A 30 -22.32 1.59 8.60
N ILE A 31 -21.12 1.27 8.13
CA ILE A 31 -19.87 1.79 8.70
C ILE A 31 -19.36 2.88 7.77
N THR A 32 -19.11 4.08 8.30
CA THR A 32 -18.60 5.20 7.51
C THR A 32 -17.12 5.42 7.80
N VAL A 33 -16.36 5.59 6.73
CA VAL A 33 -14.91 5.79 6.78
C VAL A 33 -14.58 6.98 5.88
N ASP A 34 -13.98 8.02 6.44
CA ASP A 34 -13.56 9.23 5.71
C ASP A 34 -12.15 9.09 5.16
N THR A 35 -11.22 8.56 5.95
CA THR A 35 -9.81 8.38 5.61
C THR A 35 -9.20 7.25 6.44
N LEU A 36 -8.01 6.80 6.04
CA LEU A 36 -7.19 5.83 6.77
C LEU A 36 -5.86 6.49 7.12
N LEU A 37 -5.36 6.23 8.32
CA LEU A 37 -4.13 6.82 8.85
C LEU A 37 -3.17 5.73 9.30
N VAL A 38 -1.88 6.07 9.35
CA VAL A 38 -0.84 5.24 9.96
C VAL A 38 -0.30 5.98 11.17
N ASN A 39 0.04 5.24 12.21
CA ASN A 39 0.83 5.71 13.34
C ASN A 39 2.11 4.88 13.41
N ALA A 40 3.23 5.48 13.05
CA ALA A 40 4.55 4.90 13.14
C ALA A 40 5.22 5.31 14.46
N THR A 41 6.05 4.44 15.01
CA THR A 41 6.96 4.80 16.10
C THR A 41 8.22 5.47 15.53
N GLY A 42 9.01 6.17 16.35
CA GLY A 42 10.26 6.78 15.88
C GLY A 42 11.22 5.79 15.22
N ALA A 43 11.26 4.53 15.67
CA ALA A 43 12.06 3.48 15.03
C ALA A 43 11.51 3.01 13.68
N GLN A 44 10.26 3.36 13.35
CA GLN A 44 9.59 3.03 12.09
C GLN A 44 9.54 4.23 11.13
N GLY A 45 10.12 5.38 11.52
CA GLY A 45 10.16 6.61 10.75
C GLY A 45 8.80 7.32 10.67
N THR A 46 8.56 8.08 9.61
CA THR A 46 7.36 8.89 9.44
C THR A 46 6.05 8.09 9.41
N SER A 47 4.96 8.72 9.84
CA SER A 47 3.58 8.23 9.71
C SER A 47 2.96 8.51 8.32
N SER A 48 3.72 9.09 7.41
CA SER A 48 3.30 9.34 6.03
C SER A 48 2.73 8.08 5.38
N SER A 49 1.51 8.18 4.86
CA SER A 49 0.82 7.05 4.27
C SER A 49 -0.13 7.47 3.15
N LYS A 50 -0.41 6.54 2.23
CA LYS A 50 -1.42 6.67 1.18
C LYS A 50 -2.27 5.40 1.14
N LEU A 51 -2.96 5.12 2.25
CA LEU A 51 -3.91 4.03 2.32
C LEU A 51 -5.17 4.45 1.58
N ASN A 52 -5.43 3.83 0.45
CA ASN A 52 -6.51 4.23 -0.45
C ASN A 52 -7.60 3.18 -0.65
N THR A 53 -7.52 2.09 0.10
CA THR A 53 -8.49 1.00 0.05
C THR A 53 -8.57 0.35 1.43
N LEU A 54 -9.73 -0.20 1.76
CA LEU A 54 -9.90 -1.09 2.91
C LEU A 54 -10.69 -2.30 2.50
N TRP A 55 -10.31 -3.47 2.97
CA TRP A 55 -11.07 -4.69 2.90
C TRP A 55 -11.82 -4.89 4.21
N VAL A 56 -13.06 -5.29 4.10
CA VAL A 56 -13.94 -5.51 5.26
C VAL A 56 -14.44 -6.93 5.25
N GLU A 57 -14.29 -7.58 6.39
CA GLU A 57 -14.87 -8.89 6.68
C GLU A 57 -15.89 -8.71 7.81
N GLN A 58 -16.99 -9.46 7.75
CA GLN A 58 -17.97 -9.57 8.82
C GLN A 58 -18.19 -11.03 9.15
N ASN A 59 -18.05 -11.40 10.42
CA ASN A 59 -18.21 -12.76 10.93
C ASN A 59 -17.39 -13.79 10.11
N GLY A 60 -16.15 -13.40 9.72
CA GLY A 60 -15.24 -14.22 8.93
C GLY A 60 -15.54 -14.25 7.41
N ALA A 61 -16.61 -13.62 6.95
CA ALA A 61 -16.93 -13.52 5.53
C ALA A 61 -16.48 -12.17 4.96
N GLN A 62 -15.81 -12.19 3.81
CA GLN A 62 -15.41 -10.97 3.12
C GLN A 62 -16.65 -10.28 2.53
N ILE A 63 -16.87 -8.99 2.91
CA ILE A 63 -17.94 -8.15 2.36
C ILE A 63 -17.48 -7.48 1.07
N GLY A 64 -16.26 -6.94 1.05
CA GLY A 64 -15.73 -6.24 -0.11
C GLY A 64 -14.49 -5.40 0.17
N ALA A 65 -14.08 -4.70 -0.88
CA ALA A 65 -13.01 -3.69 -0.85
C ALA A 65 -13.63 -2.32 -1.17
N PHE A 66 -13.32 -1.32 -0.36
CA PHE A 66 -13.93 0.01 -0.42
C PHE A 66 -12.85 1.09 -0.50
N ILE A 67 -13.20 2.22 -1.09
CA ILE A 67 -12.29 3.37 -1.25
C ILE A 67 -12.83 4.50 -0.38
N PRO A 68 -12.10 4.95 0.66
CA PRO A 68 -12.50 6.12 1.44
C PRO A 68 -12.51 7.42 0.58
N PRO A 69 -13.45 8.37 0.81
CA PRO A 69 -14.53 8.26 1.79
C PRO A 69 -15.65 7.32 1.31
N CYS A 70 -16.18 6.48 2.21
CA CYS A 70 -17.18 5.47 1.84
C CYS A 70 -18.15 5.14 2.98
N GLU A 71 -19.32 4.58 2.59
CA GLU A 71 -20.27 3.93 3.48
C GLU A 71 -20.32 2.43 3.14
N ILE A 72 -20.06 1.60 4.12
CA ILE A 72 -19.93 0.15 3.96
C ILE A 72 -21.17 -0.52 4.53
N PRO A 73 -21.99 -1.18 3.70
CA PRO A 73 -23.11 -1.93 4.20
C PRO A 73 -22.64 -3.20 4.92
N VAL A 74 -23.15 -3.41 6.12
CA VAL A 74 -22.90 -4.58 6.97
C VAL A 74 -24.23 -5.10 7.52
N LEU A 75 -24.29 -6.36 7.91
CA LEU A 75 -25.49 -6.92 8.54
C LEU A 75 -25.66 -6.30 9.94
N ALA A 76 -26.90 -5.88 10.23
CA ALA A 76 -27.29 -5.46 11.57
C ALA A 76 -27.39 -6.69 12.50
N GLY A 77 -27.22 -6.47 13.80
CA GLY A 77 -27.35 -7.51 14.83
C GLY A 77 -26.39 -7.30 15.97
N GLU A 78 -26.56 -8.14 17.00
CA GLU A 78 -25.69 -8.16 18.17
C GLU A 78 -24.35 -8.84 17.87
N LYS A 79 -23.29 -8.41 18.53
CA LYS A 79 -21.94 -9.00 18.52
C LYS A 79 -21.38 -9.29 17.13
N GLN A 80 -21.63 -8.38 16.20
CA GLN A 80 -21.08 -8.50 14.86
C GLN A 80 -19.56 -8.33 14.89
N GLU A 81 -18.82 -9.33 14.40
CA GLU A 81 -17.37 -9.30 14.31
C GLU A 81 -17.00 -8.61 13.00
N ILE A 82 -16.39 -7.44 13.07
CA ILE A 82 -15.94 -6.65 11.91
C ILE A 82 -14.42 -6.62 11.90
N ARG A 83 -13.83 -7.04 10.79
CA ARG A 83 -12.39 -6.93 10.55
C ARG A 83 -12.14 -5.96 9.42
N ILE A 84 -11.25 -4.99 9.67
CA ILE A 84 -10.85 -3.97 8.69
C ILE A 84 -9.36 -4.14 8.39
N ILE A 85 -9.03 -4.36 7.13
CA ILE A 85 -7.68 -4.58 6.63
C ILE A 85 -7.33 -3.40 5.72
N PRO A 86 -6.26 -2.65 6.04
CA PRO A 86 -5.83 -1.53 5.20
C PRO A 86 -5.24 -2.01 3.88
N GLY A 87 -5.36 -1.21 2.84
CA GLY A 87 -4.85 -1.54 1.53
C GLY A 87 -4.28 -0.34 0.79
N ILE A 88 -3.49 -0.67 -0.20
CA ILE A 88 -2.68 0.25 -0.98
C ILE A 88 -2.83 -0.02 -2.48
N SER A 89 -2.42 0.96 -3.28
CA SER A 89 -2.11 0.76 -4.70
C SER A 89 -0.69 0.26 -4.86
N ILE A 90 -0.51 -0.89 -5.51
CA ILE A 90 0.80 -1.49 -5.80
C ILE A 90 1.49 -0.68 -6.89
N ASN A 91 2.77 -0.34 -6.70
CA ASN A 91 3.61 0.34 -7.69
C ASN A 91 2.99 1.62 -8.25
N GLY A 92 2.17 2.30 -7.45
CA GLY A 92 1.45 3.51 -7.87
C GLY A 92 0.27 3.29 -8.83
N SER A 93 -0.09 2.05 -9.15
CA SER A 93 -1.16 1.73 -10.10
C SER A 93 -2.55 1.86 -9.47
N TYR A 94 -3.44 2.62 -10.10
CA TYR A 94 -4.84 2.77 -9.67
C TYR A 94 -5.66 1.47 -9.76
N THR A 95 -5.30 0.58 -10.67
CA THR A 95 -6.04 -0.66 -10.93
C THR A 95 -5.56 -1.84 -10.11
N GLN A 96 -4.33 -1.77 -9.60
CA GLN A 96 -3.73 -2.84 -8.80
C GLN A 96 -3.76 -2.46 -7.33
N ARG A 97 -4.75 -2.97 -6.61
CA ARG A 97 -4.91 -2.77 -5.17
C ARG A 97 -4.73 -4.06 -4.43
N ASN A 98 -4.08 -3.99 -3.28
CA ASN A 98 -3.87 -5.15 -2.42
C ASN A 98 -4.05 -4.77 -0.94
N GLN A 99 -4.37 -5.76 -0.13
CA GLN A 99 -4.23 -5.67 1.31
C GLN A 99 -2.76 -5.41 1.63
N TYR A 100 -2.50 -4.54 2.60
CA TYR A 100 -1.14 -4.20 3.00
C TYR A 100 -0.79 -4.88 4.32
N GLU A 101 -0.24 -6.08 4.22
CA GLU A 101 0.07 -6.95 5.35
C GLU A 101 1.15 -6.39 6.29
N MET A 102 1.91 -5.39 5.83
CA MET A 102 2.86 -4.65 6.67
C MET A 102 2.18 -3.89 7.81
N LEU A 103 0.87 -3.67 7.73
CA LEU A 103 0.05 -3.07 8.76
C LEU A 103 -0.87 -4.10 9.43
N LYS A 104 -1.10 -3.94 10.73
CA LYS A 104 -2.02 -4.78 11.50
C LYS A 104 -3.46 -4.49 11.10
N ALA A 105 -4.23 -5.52 10.75
CA ALA A 105 -5.68 -5.40 10.63
C ALA A 105 -6.31 -5.05 11.99
N LYS A 106 -7.48 -4.42 11.95
CA LYS A 106 -8.26 -4.10 13.15
C LYS A 106 -9.51 -4.95 13.24
N ASN A 107 -9.74 -5.48 14.43
CA ASN A 107 -10.90 -6.30 14.75
C ASN A 107 -11.78 -5.57 15.76
N PHE A 108 -13.08 -5.61 15.52
CA PHE A 108 -14.10 -4.99 16.37
C PHE A 108 -15.24 -5.97 16.59
N THR A 109 -15.87 -5.91 17.76
CA THR A 109 -17.13 -6.57 18.02
C THR A 109 -18.16 -5.49 18.39
N TRP A 110 -19.19 -5.36 17.55
CA TRP A 110 -20.18 -4.30 17.70
C TRP A 110 -21.61 -4.84 17.69
N ASP A 111 -22.46 -4.19 18.46
CA ASP A 111 -23.90 -4.27 18.27
C ASP A 111 -24.29 -3.20 17.26
N LEU A 112 -24.90 -3.61 16.17
CA LEU A 112 -25.27 -2.77 15.04
C LEU A 112 -26.79 -2.74 14.87
N GLU A 113 -27.39 -1.61 15.22
CA GLU A 113 -28.84 -1.42 15.04
C GLU A 113 -29.19 -1.31 13.55
N PRO A 114 -30.33 -1.84 13.13
CA PRO A 114 -30.80 -1.70 11.77
C PRO A 114 -30.82 -0.23 11.31
N TYR A 115 -30.33 0.00 10.09
CA TYR A 115 -30.26 1.30 9.40
C TYR A 115 -29.40 2.36 10.10
N SER A 116 -28.71 2.00 11.18
CA SER A 116 -27.79 2.91 11.88
C SER A 116 -26.52 3.15 11.05
N LYS A 117 -25.86 4.30 11.31
CA LYS A 117 -24.54 4.63 10.75
C LYS A 117 -23.52 4.76 11.88
N ARG A 118 -22.40 4.07 11.73
CA ARG A 118 -21.28 4.11 12.68
C ARG A 118 -20.02 4.62 12.01
N SER A 119 -19.57 5.80 12.39
CA SER A 119 -18.31 6.37 11.90
C SER A 119 -17.12 5.82 12.67
N LEU A 120 -16.03 5.50 11.98
CA LEU A 120 -14.76 5.14 12.61
C LEU A 120 -14.16 6.38 13.30
N SER A 121 -13.84 6.24 14.58
CA SER A 121 -13.05 7.23 15.32
C SER A 121 -11.60 7.27 14.81
N ASN A 122 -10.85 8.33 15.14
CA ASN A 122 -9.45 8.45 14.74
C ASN A 122 -8.61 7.25 15.19
N VAL A 123 -8.82 6.72 16.38
CA VAL A 123 -8.11 5.51 16.86
C VAL A 123 -8.47 4.28 16.02
N GLN A 124 -9.73 4.15 15.62
CA GLN A 124 -10.21 3.01 14.84
C GLN A 124 -9.72 3.00 13.40
N LYS A 125 -9.54 4.16 12.79
CA LYS A 125 -9.04 4.31 11.41
C LYS A 125 -7.52 4.49 11.31
N THR A 126 -6.79 4.53 12.44
CA THR A 126 -5.32 4.62 12.48
C THR A 126 -4.70 3.25 12.67
N PHE A 127 -3.90 2.83 11.71
CA PHE A 127 -3.23 1.52 11.68
C PHE A 127 -1.79 1.64 12.19
N THR A 128 -1.25 0.53 12.69
CA THR A 128 0.15 0.42 13.13
C THR A 128 0.85 -0.67 12.33
N TYR A 129 2.15 -0.55 12.18
CA TYR A 129 2.94 -1.58 11.53
C TYR A 129 2.86 -2.91 12.29
N ASN A 130 2.98 -3.99 11.52
CA ASN A 130 2.94 -5.35 12.03
C ASN A 130 4.33 -5.75 12.53
N ASP A 131 4.44 -6.17 13.79
CA ASP A 131 5.70 -6.51 14.45
C ASP A 131 6.37 -7.78 13.87
N ASN A 132 5.66 -8.53 13.02
CA ASN A 132 6.20 -9.71 12.36
C ASN A 132 7.17 -9.38 11.21
N PHE A 133 7.25 -8.12 10.81
CA PHE A 133 8.11 -7.66 9.72
C PHE A 133 9.23 -6.77 10.23
N THR A 134 10.36 -6.88 9.58
CA THR A 134 11.49 -5.95 9.77
C THR A 134 11.20 -4.67 9.02
N ILE A 135 11.40 -3.53 9.67
CA ILE A 135 11.32 -2.21 9.06
C ILE A 135 12.69 -1.56 9.16
N ARG A 136 13.25 -1.18 8.02
CA ARG A 136 14.52 -0.48 7.91
C ARG A 136 14.25 0.90 7.31
N ILE A 137 14.54 1.96 8.06
CA ILE A 137 14.67 3.31 7.50
C ILE A 137 15.97 3.28 6.69
N VAL A 138 15.86 3.37 5.38
CA VAL A 138 17.01 3.35 4.47
C VAL A 138 17.56 4.74 4.33
N GLU A 139 16.69 5.74 4.13
CA GLU A 139 17.07 7.15 4.03
C GLU A 139 15.86 8.03 4.39
N ASP A 140 16.06 8.94 5.33
CA ASP A 140 15.10 9.97 5.74
C ASP A 140 15.66 11.40 5.61
N PHE A 141 16.90 11.52 5.13
CA PHE A 141 17.64 12.76 4.90
C PHE A 141 17.84 13.66 6.14
N ASP A 142 17.45 13.21 7.33
CA ASP A 142 17.60 13.94 8.58
C ASP A 142 18.95 13.67 9.27
N GLY A 143 19.65 12.64 8.80
CA GLY A 143 20.94 12.22 9.32
C GLY A 143 22.13 13.00 8.77
N VAL A 144 23.33 12.64 9.25
CA VAL A 144 24.60 13.15 8.68
C VAL A 144 25.04 12.24 7.54
N GLY A 145 24.98 12.74 6.31
CA GLY A 145 25.36 12.00 5.11
C GLY A 145 24.19 11.39 4.38
N LEU A 146 24.48 10.63 3.35
CA LEU A 146 23.50 10.01 2.46
C LEU A 146 23.69 8.50 2.48
N SER A 147 22.61 7.76 2.57
CA SER A 147 22.57 6.29 2.41
C SER A 147 22.56 5.84 0.95
N PHE A 148 22.65 6.77 0.03
CA PHE A 148 22.73 6.48 -1.40
C PHE A 148 23.97 7.12 -2.01
N ASN A 149 24.77 6.32 -2.70
CA ASN A 149 25.92 6.77 -3.45
C ASN A 149 25.55 7.03 -4.91
N ARG A 150 26.17 8.04 -5.49
CA ARG A 150 26.08 8.31 -6.92
C ARG A 150 26.69 7.14 -7.71
N ALA A 151 25.94 6.61 -8.68
CA ALA A 151 26.46 5.61 -9.60
C ALA A 151 27.46 6.23 -10.59
N PRO A 152 28.45 5.47 -11.12
CA PRO A 152 29.46 6.01 -12.02
C PRO A 152 28.91 6.69 -13.28
N GLN A 153 27.77 6.21 -13.78
CA GLN A 153 27.11 6.76 -14.97
C GLN A 153 26.19 7.97 -14.68
N SER A 154 26.01 8.35 -13.43
CA SER A 154 25.15 9.47 -13.06
C SER A 154 25.85 10.80 -13.39
N ASP A 155 25.15 11.72 -14.07
CA ASP A 155 25.66 13.05 -14.44
C ASP A 155 25.49 14.08 -13.33
N THR A 156 24.72 13.76 -12.27
CA THR A 156 24.33 14.71 -11.23
C THR A 156 24.50 14.11 -9.83
N THR A 157 24.27 14.91 -8.80
CA THR A 157 24.39 14.54 -7.38
C THR A 157 23.04 14.63 -6.67
N LEU A 158 22.88 13.83 -5.61
CA LEU A 158 21.81 13.93 -4.64
C LEU A 158 22.24 14.93 -3.55
N GLN A 159 21.38 15.87 -3.25
CA GLN A 159 21.61 16.93 -2.25
C GLN A 159 20.52 16.85 -1.18
N ILE A 160 20.88 17.20 0.06
CA ILE A 160 19.93 17.38 1.15
C ILE A 160 19.40 18.81 1.10
N VAL A 161 18.08 19.00 1.19
CA VAL A 161 17.40 20.29 1.25
C VAL A 161 16.42 20.31 2.42
N ASP A 162 16.31 21.45 3.09
CA ASP A 162 15.45 21.71 4.25
C ASP A 162 14.49 22.90 4.03
N ASP A 163 14.39 23.39 2.78
CA ASP A 163 13.51 24.51 2.44
C ASP A 163 12.04 24.06 2.29
N ALA A 164 11.12 25.02 2.45
CA ALA A 164 9.68 24.75 2.46
C ALA A 164 9.12 24.23 1.11
N GLU A 165 9.83 24.44 -0.01
CA GLU A 165 9.41 23.98 -1.33
C GLU A 165 9.89 22.56 -1.62
N GLY A 166 11.09 22.22 -1.11
CA GLY A 166 11.79 20.97 -1.38
C GLY A 166 11.60 19.91 -0.32
N SER A 167 11.30 20.26 0.93
CA SER A 167 11.15 19.26 1.99
C SER A 167 9.74 18.69 2.07
N TYR A 168 9.66 17.38 2.32
CA TYR A 168 8.40 16.73 2.62
C TYR A 168 7.92 17.14 4.03
N GLN A 169 6.65 17.51 4.13
CA GLN A 169 6.04 17.92 5.39
C GLN A 169 4.87 17.00 5.72
N HIS A 170 4.97 16.18 6.76
CA HIS A 170 3.86 15.39 7.26
C HIS A 170 3.13 16.16 8.38
N PRO A 171 1.79 16.29 8.31
CA PRO A 171 1.03 17.00 9.34
C PRO A 171 1.27 16.39 10.73
N GLY A 172 1.73 17.22 11.68
CA GLY A 172 1.99 16.82 13.06
C GLY A 172 3.39 16.25 13.32
N GLU A 173 4.24 16.15 12.32
CA GLU A 173 5.66 15.84 12.46
C GLU A 173 6.51 17.13 12.36
N THR A 174 7.71 17.10 12.93
CA THR A 174 8.66 18.22 12.81
C THR A 174 9.09 18.31 11.34
N PRO A 175 9.20 19.52 10.77
CA PRO A 175 9.78 19.70 9.44
C PRO A 175 11.16 19.03 9.38
N ASN A 176 11.39 18.27 8.35
CA ASN A 176 12.59 17.50 8.10
C ASN A 176 13.22 17.85 6.75
N SER A 177 14.38 17.31 6.49
CA SER A 177 15.06 17.45 5.21
C SER A 177 14.54 16.44 4.20
N SER A 178 14.83 16.67 2.93
CA SER A 178 14.53 15.72 1.84
C SER A 178 15.68 15.69 0.83
N GLY A 179 15.74 14.64 0.02
CA GLY A 179 16.68 14.54 -1.08
C GLY A 179 16.22 15.30 -2.31
N LYS A 180 17.12 16.06 -2.92
CA LYS A 180 16.90 16.81 -4.17
C LYS A 180 17.92 16.42 -5.21
N ILE A 181 17.48 16.22 -6.43
CA ILE A 181 18.31 16.01 -7.61
C ILE A 181 17.94 17.07 -8.63
N THR A 182 18.90 17.90 -9.03
CA THR A 182 18.75 18.84 -10.14
C THR A 182 19.39 18.24 -11.38
N MET A 183 18.61 18.05 -12.41
CA MET A 183 19.02 17.42 -13.67
C MET A 183 19.04 18.43 -14.80
N LEU A 184 20.22 18.62 -15.37
CA LEU A 184 20.36 19.43 -16.60
C LEU A 184 19.67 18.70 -17.78
N PRO A 185 19.41 19.41 -18.91
CA PRO A 185 18.89 18.77 -20.11
C PRO A 185 19.73 17.58 -20.57
N LYS A 186 19.06 16.49 -21.01
CA LYS A 186 19.70 15.30 -21.59
C LYS A 186 20.68 14.57 -20.65
N THR A 187 20.43 14.60 -19.34
CA THR A 187 21.27 13.94 -18.31
C THR A 187 20.59 12.75 -17.68
N LEU A 188 21.41 11.87 -17.13
CA LEU A 188 21.03 10.70 -16.33
C LEU A 188 21.36 10.93 -14.86
N ALA A 189 20.46 10.55 -13.98
CA ALA A 189 20.68 10.42 -12.53
C ALA A 189 20.50 8.96 -12.14
N GLU A 190 21.46 8.39 -11.38
CA GLU A 190 21.32 7.09 -10.77
C GLU A 190 22.04 7.05 -9.42
N PHE A 191 21.36 6.50 -8.41
CA PHE A 191 21.87 6.38 -7.04
C PHE A 191 21.58 4.97 -6.52
N ARG A 192 22.52 4.45 -5.71
CA ARG A 192 22.48 3.07 -5.17
C ARG A 192 22.85 3.07 -3.71
N THR A 193 22.23 2.21 -2.91
CA THR A 193 22.69 1.99 -1.53
C THR A 193 24.06 1.35 -1.54
N PRO A 194 25.04 1.82 -0.73
CA PRO A 194 26.29 1.11 -0.51
C PRO A 194 26.08 -0.17 0.32
N GLU A 195 25.11 -0.14 1.25
CA GLU A 195 24.68 -1.30 2.02
C GLU A 195 23.84 -2.22 1.14
N ALA A 196 24.11 -3.52 1.20
CA ALA A 196 23.29 -4.55 0.59
C ALA A 196 22.43 -5.23 1.65
N PHE A 197 21.24 -5.68 1.26
CA PHE A 197 20.22 -6.27 2.14
C PHE A 197 20.02 -7.74 1.82
N GLU A 198 20.11 -8.60 2.82
CA GLU A 198 19.66 -9.99 2.71
C GLU A 198 18.13 -10.02 2.78
N LEU A 199 17.47 -10.19 1.63
CA LEU A 199 16.01 -10.15 1.52
C LEU A 199 15.44 -11.57 1.40
N PRO A 200 14.27 -11.83 2.02
CA PRO A 200 13.59 -13.10 1.91
C PRO A 200 13.09 -13.32 0.49
N LYS A 201 13.20 -14.56 -0.01
CA LYS A 201 12.85 -14.98 -1.37
C LYS A 201 11.61 -15.86 -1.38
N ALA A 202 11.38 -16.55 -2.48
CA ALA A 202 10.30 -17.52 -2.65
C ALA A 202 8.89 -16.95 -2.42
N GLY A 203 8.67 -15.70 -2.86
CA GLY A 203 7.37 -15.05 -2.75
C GLY A 203 7.09 -14.39 -1.40
N ALA A 204 8.08 -14.33 -0.50
CA ALA A 204 7.92 -13.61 0.75
C ALA A 204 7.73 -12.10 0.53
N ASN A 205 6.98 -11.46 1.41
CA ASN A 205 6.71 -10.03 1.32
C ASN A 205 8.00 -9.19 1.45
N VAL A 206 8.26 -8.38 0.44
CA VAL A 206 9.30 -7.35 0.44
C VAL A 206 8.74 -6.09 -0.20
N TRP A 207 8.74 -4.99 0.54
CA TRP A 207 8.17 -3.72 0.11
C TRP A 207 9.15 -2.58 0.31
N LEU A 208 9.10 -1.60 -0.61
CA LEU A 208 9.76 -0.31 -0.45
C LEU A 208 8.70 0.79 -0.41
N GLU A 209 8.67 1.56 0.66
CA GLU A 209 7.86 2.75 0.79
C GLU A 209 8.70 3.98 0.47
N VAL A 210 8.16 4.91 -0.31
CA VAL A 210 8.88 6.13 -0.71
C VAL A 210 7.92 7.30 -0.81
N ASN A 211 8.35 8.48 -0.33
CA ASN A 211 7.75 9.75 -0.68
C ASN A 211 8.53 10.36 -1.84
N TYR A 212 7.85 10.89 -2.84
CA TYR A 212 8.51 11.47 -4.02
C TYR A 212 7.69 12.59 -4.65
N LYS A 213 8.39 13.49 -5.34
CA LYS A 213 7.86 14.49 -6.25
C LYS A 213 8.85 14.63 -7.40
N THR A 214 8.40 14.58 -8.66
CA THR A 214 9.33 14.52 -9.81
C THR A 214 8.76 15.17 -11.06
N GLU A 215 9.61 15.89 -11.77
CA GLU A 215 9.28 16.50 -13.07
C GLU A 215 9.64 15.59 -14.25
N VAL A 216 10.38 14.50 -14.00
CA VAL A 216 10.79 13.49 -15.00
C VAL A 216 10.46 12.08 -14.54
N PRO A 217 10.38 11.09 -15.44
CA PRO A 217 10.18 9.70 -15.05
C PRO A 217 11.24 9.23 -14.05
N LEU A 218 10.79 8.64 -12.93
CA LEU A 218 11.63 8.18 -11.82
C LEU A 218 11.48 6.66 -11.66
N THR A 219 12.57 5.94 -11.85
CA THR A 219 12.62 4.47 -11.78
C THR A 219 13.19 4.01 -10.45
N PHE A 220 12.55 3.03 -9.82
CA PHE A 220 13.05 2.31 -8.65
C PHE A 220 13.27 0.84 -8.96
N GLY A 221 14.21 0.22 -8.26
CA GLY A 221 14.46 -1.20 -8.38
C GLY A 221 15.50 -1.72 -7.39
N VAL A 222 15.92 -2.96 -7.63
CA VAL A 222 16.97 -3.64 -6.87
C VAL A 222 18.13 -4.03 -7.78
N ILE A 223 19.30 -4.19 -7.20
CA ILE A 223 20.46 -4.79 -7.84
C ILE A 223 20.70 -6.11 -7.13
N ALA A 224 20.46 -7.22 -7.82
CA ALA A 224 20.69 -8.56 -7.31
C ALA A 224 22.17 -8.91 -7.40
N ASN A 225 22.82 -9.19 -6.28
CA ASN A 225 24.24 -9.53 -6.22
C ASN A 225 24.41 -11.05 -6.21
N GLU A 226 24.81 -11.59 -7.35
CA GLU A 226 25.20 -12.98 -7.51
C GLU A 226 26.72 -13.13 -7.41
N LEU A 227 27.21 -14.35 -7.24
CA LEU A 227 28.63 -14.64 -7.01
C LEU A 227 29.60 -13.97 -8.02
N LEU A 228 29.20 -13.88 -9.28
CA LEU A 228 30.05 -13.39 -10.37
C LEU A 228 29.56 -12.11 -11.04
N GLN A 229 28.38 -11.64 -10.68
CA GLN A 229 27.73 -10.48 -11.34
C GLN A 229 26.73 -9.80 -10.43
N SER A 230 26.49 -8.52 -10.69
CA SER A 230 25.36 -7.77 -10.12
C SER A 230 24.39 -7.41 -11.24
N LEU A 231 23.12 -7.77 -11.06
CA LEU A 231 22.07 -7.62 -12.08
C LEU A 231 21.05 -6.57 -11.61
N GLN A 232 20.90 -5.54 -12.41
CA GLN A 232 19.92 -4.49 -12.14
C GLN A 232 18.51 -4.94 -12.57
N ALA A 233 17.56 -4.91 -11.65
CA ALA A 233 16.16 -5.29 -11.83
C ALA A 233 15.25 -4.11 -11.52
N PRO A 234 14.80 -3.35 -12.53
CA PRO A 234 13.81 -2.29 -12.34
C PRO A 234 12.45 -2.88 -11.93
N VAL A 235 11.79 -2.23 -10.96
CA VAL A 235 10.44 -2.60 -10.48
C VAL A 235 9.38 -1.76 -11.17
N VAL A 236 9.57 -0.44 -11.18
CA VAL A 236 8.60 0.50 -11.75
C VAL A 236 9.27 1.80 -12.16
N THR A 237 8.71 2.42 -13.18
CA THR A 237 8.98 3.84 -13.51
C THR A 237 7.74 4.65 -13.17
N LEU A 238 7.88 5.57 -12.23
CA LEU A 238 6.84 6.50 -11.81
C LEU A 238 6.78 7.69 -12.76
N PHE A 239 5.56 8.13 -13.07
CA PHE A 239 5.36 9.31 -13.93
C PHE A 239 5.56 10.62 -13.16
N PRO A 240 5.89 11.71 -13.87
CA PRO A 240 5.97 13.05 -13.29
C PRO A 240 4.71 13.45 -12.52
N ASN A 241 4.92 14.16 -11.42
CA ASN A 241 3.87 14.81 -10.64
C ASN A 241 4.42 16.07 -9.97
N ASP A 242 3.56 17.06 -9.74
CA ASP A 242 3.91 18.38 -9.21
C ASP A 242 3.73 18.52 -7.69
N HIS A 243 3.32 17.45 -7.01
CA HIS A 243 3.09 17.41 -5.57
C HIS A 243 3.71 16.17 -4.93
N TRP A 244 4.00 16.26 -3.63
CA TRP A 244 4.49 15.12 -2.89
C TRP A 244 3.48 13.96 -2.90
N ASN A 245 3.95 12.77 -3.20
CA ASN A 245 3.17 11.55 -3.29
C ASN A 245 3.87 10.41 -2.54
N LYS A 246 3.10 9.48 -1.98
CA LYS A 246 3.58 8.24 -1.38
C LYS A 246 3.34 7.08 -2.32
N VAL A 247 4.33 6.22 -2.48
CA VAL A 247 4.23 4.98 -3.26
C VAL A 247 4.69 3.78 -2.43
N TYR A 248 4.09 2.64 -2.71
CA TYR A 248 4.41 1.33 -2.16
C TYR A 248 4.87 0.43 -3.30
N LEU A 249 6.14 0.06 -3.31
CA LEU A 249 6.77 -0.72 -4.36
C LEU A 249 6.89 -2.16 -3.91
N ASN A 250 6.31 -3.07 -4.69
CA ASN A 250 6.37 -4.50 -4.41
C ASN A 250 7.62 -5.08 -5.05
N LEU A 251 8.59 -5.49 -4.25
CA LEU A 251 9.87 -6.04 -4.69
C LEU A 251 9.88 -7.58 -4.78
N VAL A 252 8.76 -8.23 -4.45
CA VAL A 252 8.66 -9.70 -4.36
C VAL A 252 9.10 -10.39 -5.65
N THR A 253 8.69 -9.88 -6.80
CA THR A 253 9.00 -10.46 -8.11
C THR A 253 10.50 -10.38 -8.41
N GLU A 254 11.09 -9.21 -8.22
CA GLU A 254 12.50 -8.95 -8.52
C GLU A 254 13.41 -9.69 -7.53
N VAL A 255 13.06 -9.70 -6.24
CA VAL A 255 13.83 -10.43 -5.23
C VAL A 255 13.73 -11.94 -5.44
N SER A 256 12.55 -12.49 -5.71
CA SER A 256 12.34 -13.92 -5.94
C SER A 256 12.85 -14.38 -7.31
N GLY A 257 12.95 -13.47 -8.28
CA GLY A 257 13.43 -13.75 -9.64
C GLY A 257 14.94 -14.05 -9.73
N TYR A 258 15.69 -13.69 -8.69
CA TYR A 258 17.13 -13.95 -8.60
C TYR A 258 17.47 -14.90 -7.43
N PRO A 259 17.16 -16.20 -7.54
CA PRO A 259 17.32 -17.15 -6.44
C PRO A 259 18.78 -17.32 -5.98
N ASN A 260 19.74 -17.04 -6.85
CA ASN A 260 21.18 -17.16 -6.56
C ASN A 260 21.80 -15.89 -5.99
N ALA A 261 21.07 -14.77 -5.93
CA ALA A 261 21.59 -13.56 -5.30
C ALA A 261 21.81 -13.78 -3.80
N GLY A 262 22.96 -13.36 -3.28
CA GLY A 262 23.26 -13.39 -1.85
C GLY A 262 22.52 -12.27 -1.11
N ASP A 263 22.51 -11.10 -1.72
CA ASP A 263 21.92 -9.88 -1.20
C ASP A 263 21.50 -8.91 -2.32
N TYR A 264 20.94 -7.77 -1.95
CA TYR A 264 20.40 -6.79 -2.90
C TYR A 264 20.74 -5.37 -2.46
N ASN A 265 21.19 -4.52 -3.40
CA ASN A 265 21.20 -3.08 -3.19
C ASN A 265 19.90 -2.48 -3.73
N LEU A 266 19.43 -1.41 -3.13
CA LEU A 266 18.36 -0.60 -3.71
C LEU A 266 18.95 0.42 -4.68
N PHE A 267 18.23 0.73 -5.74
CA PHE A 267 18.57 1.84 -6.62
C PHE A 267 17.35 2.64 -7.02
N PHE A 268 17.60 3.90 -7.34
CA PHE A 268 16.65 4.71 -8.09
C PHE A 268 17.40 5.57 -9.11
N GLY A 269 16.70 5.94 -10.16
CA GLY A 269 17.27 6.76 -11.22
C GLY A 269 16.23 7.44 -12.08
N ALA A 270 16.65 8.51 -12.76
CA ALA A 270 15.82 9.30 -13.65
C ALA A 270 16.59 9.67 -14.91
N ILE A 271 15.87 9.88 -16.00
CA ILE A 271 16.43 10.41 -17.27
C ILE A 271 15.69 11.68 -17.60
N ASN A 272 16.42 12.78 -17.65
CA ASN A 272 15.89 14.01 -18.20
C ASN A 272 16.10 14.05 -19.72
N SER A 273 15.09 13.66 -20.48
CA SER A 273 15.10 13.69 -21.94
C SER A 273 14.62 15.03 -22.53
N THR A 274 14.26 16.00 -21.67
CA THR A 274 13.76 17.32 -22.09
C THR A 274 14.90 18.29 -22.41
N ASP A 275 14.56 19.45 -22.92
CA ASP A 275 15.51 20.56 -23.17
C ASP A 275 15.58 21.54 -21.98
N ASP A 276 14.80 21.29 -20.93
CA ASP A 276 14.74 22.12 -19.73
C ASP A 276 15.41 21.40 -18.54
N THR A 277 15.82 22.17 -17.53
CA THR A 277 16.26 21.63 -16.24
C THR A 277 15.06 21.01 -15.52
N ALA A 278 15.24 19.83 -14.92
CA ALA A 278 14.22 19.13 -14.18
C ALA A 278 14.67 18.82 -12.75
N THR A 279 13.71 18.71 -11.87
CA THR A 279 13.96 18.41 -10.44
C THR A 279 13.25 17.14 -10.01
N VAL A 280 13.93 16.35 -9.18
CA VAL A 280 13.39 15.19 -8.48
C VAL A 280 13.59 15.39 -6.99
N PHE A 281 12.53 15.20 -6.22
CA PHE A 281 12.59 15.14 -4.76
C PHE A 281 12.19 13.75 -4.28
N ILE A 282 12.85 13.29 -3.23
CA ILE A 282 12.65 11.97 -2.65
C ILE A 282 12.83 12.04 -1.13
N ASP A 283 12.05 11.24 -0.40
CA ASP A 283 12.11 11.21 1.05
C ASP A 283 11.54 9.92 1.63
N ASN A 284 11.84 9.66 2.90
CA ASN A 284 11.22 8.62 3.70
C ASN A 284 11.24 7.22 3.03
N ILE A 285 12.44 6.83 2.60
CA ILE A 285 12.67 5.52 1.98
C ILE A 285 12.74 4.47 3.07
N LYS A 286 11.74 3.58 3.12
CA LYS A 286 11.65 2.46 4.08
C LYS A 286 11.61 1.13 3.34
N LEU A 287 12.41 0.17 3.78
CA LEU A 287 12.40 -1.21 3.31
C LEU A 287 11.74 -2.09 4.38
N LEU A 288 10.73 -2.86 3.97
CA LEU A 288 9.93 -3.72 4.85
C LEU A 288 9.95 -5.16 4.35
N TYR A 289 10.27 -6.13 5.23
CA TYR A 289 10.34 -7.56 4.88
C TYR A 289 10.25 -8.49 6.08
#